data_a94142d04e39ce27b5d319c0bd782633
#
_entry.id   a94142d04e39ce27b5d319c0bd782633
#
_cell.length_a   1.000
_cell.length_b   1.000
_cell.length_c   1.000
_cell.angle_alpha   90.00
_cell.angle_beta   90.00
_cell.angle_gamma   90.00
#
_symmetry.space_group_name_H-M   'P 1'
#
loop_
_entity.id
_entity.type
_entity.pdbx_description
1 polymer ?
#
loop_
_entity_poly.entity_id
_entity_poly.type
_entity_poly.pdbx_seq_one_letter_code
_entity_poly.pdbx_strand_id
1 'polypeptide(L)'
;IVAACSGHAIALGAFLLCSCDHRIGIKGDFKIGANELRNNMIIPTPILELAKFKLTKPHKQRALLNAEMYSIEDAIAPGYLDEVTEHEKLMELALAKAKDLATLAHPQYQQTKKLDQEDVAAKISAGIDTLGAIN
;
A
#
# COMPACT_ATOMS: atom_id res chain seq x y z
N ILE A 1 -6.51 2.82 -8.94
CA ILE A 1 -5.97 3.98 -8.19
C ILE A 1 -4.47 4.02 -8.34
N VAL A 2 -3.91 5.19 -8.74
CA VAL A 2 -2.46 5.44 -8.77
C VAL A 2 -2.11 6.39 -7.63
N ALA A 3 -1.14 6.03 -6.81
CA ALA A 3 -0.62 6.87 -5.75
C ALA A 3 0.63 7.63 -6.21
N ALA A 4 0.64 8.94 -5.98
CA ALA A 4 1.79 9.82 -6.14
C ALA A 4 2.32 10.19 -4.74
N CYS A 5 3.30 9.43 -4.25
CA CYS A 5 3.85 9.59 -2.91
C CYS A 5 4.96 10.64 -2.91
N SER A 6 4.66 11.82 -2.39
CA SER A 6 5.55 12.99 -2.41
C SER A 6 6.38 13.16 -1.12
N GLY A 7 6.56 12.11 -0.33
CA GLY A 7 7.31 12.20 0.91
C GLY A 7 7.20 10.95 1.78
N HIS A 8 7.20 11.13 3.09
CA HIS A 8 7.02 10.02 4.03
C HIS A 8 5.64 9.35 3.87
N ALA A 9 5.62 8.03 3.97
CA ALA A 9 4.40 7.25 4.11
C ALA A 9 4.55 6.28 5.29
N ILE A 10 4.21 6.75 6.48
CA ILE A 10 4.40 6.04 7.75
C ILE A 10 3.03 5.71 8.36
N ALA A 11 2.91 4.57 9.04
CA ALA A 11 1.68 4.10 9.67
C ALA A 11 0.52 4.07 8.65
N LEU A 12 -0.57 4.80 8.88
CA LEU A 12 -1.70 4.88 7.95
C LEU A 12 -1.27 5.26 6.53
N GLY A 13 -0.24 6.12 6.36
CA GLY A 13 0.29 6.47 5.04
C GLY A 13 0.82 5.27 4.26
N ALA A 14 1.52 4.34 4.92
CA ALA A 14 2.00 3.10 4.31
C ALA A 14 0.84 2.18 3.90
N PHE A 15 -0.22 2.11 4.71
CA PHE A 15 -1.40 1.30 4.38
C PHE A 15 -2.25 1.93 3.27
N LEU A 16 -2.28 3.26 3.15
CA LEU A 16 -2.89 3.94 2.00
C LEU A 16 -2.16 3.56 0.70
N LEU A 17 -0.83 3.48 0.70
CA LEU A 17 -0.09 2.95 -0.46
C LEU A 17 -0.50 1.51 -0.77
N CYS A 18 -0.67 0.65 0.25
CA CYS A 18 -1.13 -0.72 0.06
C CYS A 18 -2.55 -0.81 -0.54
N SER A 19 -3.39 0.22 -0.44
CA SER A 19 -4.73 0.25 -1.04
C SER A 19 -4.73 0.61 -2.53
N CYS A 20 -3.59 1.08 -3.06
CA CYS A 20 -3.49 1.55 -4.44
C CYS A 20 -3.03 0.44 -5.40
N ASP A 21 -3.39 0.58 -6.68
CA ASP A 21 -3.05 -0.38 -7.73
C ASP A 21 -1.61 -0.16 -8.24
N HIS A 22 -1.17 1.10 -8.28
CA HIS A 22 0.19 1.48 -8.65
C HIS A 22 0.68 2.65 -7.79
N ARG A 23 1.96 2.64 -7.39
CA ARG A 23 2.51 3.55 -6.39
C ARG A 23 3.88 4.06 -6.84
N ILE A 24 3.98 5.37 -7.00
CA ILE A 24 5.19 6.06 -7.42
C ILE A 24 5.68 6.93 -6.26
N GLY A 25 6.92 6.71 -5.82
CA GLY A 25 7.59 7.55 -4.82
C GLY A 25 8.56 8.54 -5.44
N ILE A 26 8.95 9.55 -4.69
CA ILE A 26 10.02 10.48 -5.08
C ILE A 26 11.31 10.15 -4.33
N LYS A 27 12.44 10.36 -4.99
CA LYS A 27 13.77 10.31 -4.37
C LYS A 27 13.87 11.31 -3.23
N GLY A 28 14.58 10.97 -2.18
CA GLY A 28 14.82 11.83 -1.04
C GLY A 28 14.95 11.05 0.27
N ASP A 29 15.31 11.76 1.34
CA ASP A 29 15.43 11.17 2.68
C ASP A 29 14.05 11.01 3.32
N PHE A 30 13.23 10.17 2.72
CA PHE A 30 11.89 9.83 3.21
C PHE A 30 11.86 8.37 3.68
N LYS A 31 10.88 8.06 4.54
CA LYS A 31 10.68 6.72 5.09
C LYS A 31 9.27 6.23 4.79
N ILE A 32 9.20 4.93 4.50
CA ILE A 32 7.95 4.22 4.28
C ILE A 32 7.92 2.99 5.18
N GLY A 33 6.80 2.76 5.85
CA GLY A 33 6.62 1.56 6.66
C GLY A 33 5.57 1.67 7.74
N ALA A 34 5.20 0.52 8.29
CA ALA A 34 4.29 0.38 9.42
C ALA A 34 5.10 0.44 10.72
N ASN A 35 4.91 1.49 11.52
CA ASN A 35 5.65 1.68 12.76
C ASN A 35 4.80 1.51 14.04
N GLU A 36 3.59 0.97 13.89
CA GLU A 36 2.63 0.81 14.98
C GLU A 36 3.24 0.07 16.18
N LEU A 37 3.90 -1.07 15.94
CA LEU A 37 4.50 -1.86 17.02
C LEU A 37 5.64 -1.13 17.75
N ARG A 38 6.33 -0.20 17.09
CA ARG A 38 7.33 0.65 17.74
C ARG A 38 6.70 1.70 18.66
N ASN A 39 5.42 2.00 18.43
CA ASN A 39 4.64 2.97 19.20
C ASN A 39 3.65 2.29 20.17
N ASN A 40 3.86 1.02 20.50
CA ASN A 40 2.98 0.22 21.37
C ASN A 40 1.53 0.13 20.84
N MET A 41 1.35 0.20 19.55
CA MET A 41 0.03 0.12 18.89
C MET A 41 -0.13 -1.22 18.18
N ILE A 42 -1.32 -1.77 18.22
CA ILE A 42 -1.71 -2.95 17.43
C ILE A 42 -2.06 -2.46 16.01
N ILE A 43 -1.64 -3.20 14.99
CA ILE A 43 -2.12 -2.98 13.63
C ILE A 43 -3.54 -3.57 13.54
N PRO A 44 -4.59 -2.74 13.33
CA PRO A 44 -5.96 -3.24 13.22
C PRO A 44 -6.14 -4.26 12.09
N THR A 45 -6.98 -5.26 12.31
CA THR A 45 -7.19 -6.36 11.37
C THR A 45 -7.45 -5.91 9.92
N PRO A 46 -8.30 -4.90 9.62
CA PRO A 46 -8.55 -4.51 8.23
C PRO A 46 -7.29 -4.07 7.49
N ILE A 47 -6.48 -3.22 8.14
CA ILE A 47 -5.25 -2.71 7.50
C ILE A 47 -4.13 -3.75 7.53
N LEU A 48 -4.12 -4.66 8.51
CA LEU A 48 -3.19 -5.80 8.53
C LEU A 48 -3.45 -6.74 7.35
N GLU A 49 -4.72 -7.11 7.09
CA GLU A 49 -5.07 -7.98 5.96
C GLU A 49 -4.76 -7.31 4.61
N LEU A 50 -5.04 -6.00 4.48
CA LEU A 50 -4.66 -5.24 3.30
C LEU A 50 -3.15 -5.28 3.06
N ALA A 51 -2.33 -5.02 4.08
CA ALA A 51 -0.88 -5.05 3.96
C ALA A 51 -0.35 -6.47 3.66
N LYS A 52 -0.93 -7.50 4.28
CA LYS A 52 -0.60 -8.90 4.00
C LYS A 52 -0.89 -9.29 2.54
N PHE A 53 -1.92 -8.72 1.94
CA PHE A 53 -2.27 -8.93 0.55
C PHE A 53 -1.28 -8.23 -0.40
N LYS A 54 -0.86 -7.01 -0.07
CA LYS A 54 0.00 -6.20 -0.96
C LYS A 54 1.49 -6.46 -0.82
N LEU A 55 1.97 -6.69 0.41
CA LEU A 55 3.40 -6.85 0.64
C LEU A 55 3.92 -8.20 0.16
N THR A 56 5.13 -8.18 -0.39
CA THR A 56 5.78 -9.38 -0.89
C THR A 56 6.04 -10.37 0.24
N LYS A 57 5.86 -11.65 -0.05
CA LYS A 57 5.95 -12.73 0.94
C LYS A 57 7.24 -12.72 1.76
N PRO A 58 8.44 -12.50 1.19
CA PRO A 58 9.68 -12.44 1.96
C PRO A 58 9.77 -11.27 2.93
N HIS A 59 9.06 -10.17 2.66
CA HIS A 59 9.16 -8.94 3.43
C HIS A 59 8.05 -8.75 4.46
N LYS A 60 6.94 -9.51 4.40
CA LYS A 60 5.77 -9.31 5.29
C LYS A 60 6.16 -9.29 6.77
N GLN A 61 6.93 -10.27 7.23
CA GLN A 61 7.33 -10.33 8.63
C GLN A 61 8.18 -9.13 9.03
N ARG A 62 9.17 -8.78 8.22
CA ARG A 62 10.05 -7.64 8.47
C ARG A 62 9.25 -6.33 8.52
N ALA A 63 8.39 -6.11 7.52
CA ALA A 63 7.60 -4.90 7.40
C ALA A 63 6.57 -4.73 8.52
N LEU A 64 5.86 -5.80 8.89
CA LEU A 64 4.71 -5.73 9.80
C LEU A 64 5.09 -6.08 11.25
N LEU A 65 5.80 -7.19 11.48
CA LEU A 65 6.10 -7.67 12.83
C LEU A 65 7.40 -7.13 13.37
N ASN A 66 8.40 -6.89 12.53
CA ASN A 66 9.66 -6.27 12.96
C ASN A 66 9.60 -4.74 12.85
N ALA A 67 8.49 -4.18 12.33
CA ALA A 67 8.28 -2.75 12.12
C ALA A 67 9.49 -2.09 11.43
N GLU A 68 9.99 -2.73 10.36
CA GLU A 68 11.11 -2.23 9.58
C GLU A 68 10.66 -1.01 8.75
N MET A 69 11.48 0.03 8.81
CA MET A 69 11.28 1.25 8.05
C MET A 69 12.22 1.26 6.85
N TYR A 70 11.68 1.48 5.68
CA TYR A 70 12.40 1.45 4.41
C TYR A 70 12.74 2.86 3.92
N SER A 71 13.89 3.01 3.25
CA SER A 71 14.11 4.17 2.38
C SER A 71 13.13 4.13 1.19
N ILE A 72 13.07 5.20 0.42
CA ILE A 72 12.20 5.23 -0.77
C ILE A 72 12.60 4.12 -1.76
N GLU A 73 13.90 3.98 -2.02
CA GLU A 73 14.43 2.99 -2.96
C GLU A 73 14.21 1.56 -2.44
N ASP A 74 14.42 1.33 -1.16
CA ASP A 74 14.23 0.01 -0.54
C ASP A 74 12.76 -0.38 -0.39
N ALA A 75 11.82 0.57 -0.51
CA ALA A 75 10.38 0.33 -0.38
C ALA A 75 9.76 -0.40 -1.59
N ILE A 76 10.51 -0.55 -2.69
CA ILE A 76 10.07 -1.32 -3.86
C ILE A 76 10.07 -2.82 -3.54
N ALA A 77 11.14 -3.36 -2.97
CA ALA A 77 11.27 -4.79 -2.69
C ALA A 77 10.16 -5.35 -1.79
N PRO A 78 9.77 -4.69 -0.68
CA PRO A 78 8.62 -5.12 0.12
C PRO A 78 7.27 -4.92 -0.57
N GLY A 79 7.17 -4.08 -1.59
CA GLY A 79 5.93 -3.82 -2.33
C GLY A 79 5.13 -2.63 -1.81
N TYR A 80 5.74 -1.71 -1.09
CA TYR A 80 5.11 -0.42 -0.75
C TYR A 80 5.08 0.53 -1.94
N LEU A 81 6.11 0.48 -2.80
CA LEU A 81 6.19 1.24 -4.04
C LEU A 81 6.41 0.30 -5.23
N ASP A 82 6.05 0.75 -6.42
CA ASP A 82 6.33 0.07 -7.68
C ASP A 82 7.48 0.74 -8.44
N GLU A 83 7.61 2.06 -8.31
CA GLU A 83 8.68 2.83 -8.94
C GLU A 83 9.03 4.09 -8.12
N VAL A 84 10.21 4.64 -8.41
CA VAL A 84 10.73 5.87 -7.81
C VAL A 84 11.18 6.83 -8.90
N THR A 85 10.89 8.13 -8.72
CA THR A 85 11.21 9.17 -9.71
C THR A 85 11.73 10.45 -9.03
N GLU A 86 12.15 11.41 -9.83
CA GLU A 86 12.44 12.77 -9.37
C GLU A 86 11.13 13.50 -9.02
N HIS A 87 11.20 14.42 -8.06
CA HIS A 87 10.03 15.15 -7.57
C HIS A 87 9.24 15.84 -8.69
N GLU A 88 9.94 16.49 -9.60
CA GLU A 88 9.35 17.25 -10.70
C GLU A 88 8.56 16.38 -11.69
N LYS A 89 8.88 15.08 -11.76
CA LYS A 89 8.26 14.12 -12.68
C LYS A 89 7.10 13.34 -12.06
N LEU A 90 6.92 13.42 -10.74
CA LEU A 90 5.97 12.58 -10.02
C LEU A 90 4.56 12.64 -10.61
N MET A 91 4.01 13.84 -10.75
CA MET A 91 2.62 14.02 -11.22
C MET A 91 2.46 13.65 -12.69
N GLU A 92 3.45 13.96 -13.53
CA GLU A 92 3.45 13.56 -14.94
C GLU A 92 3.38 12.05 -15.08
N LEU A 93 4.25 11.32 -14.38
CA LEU A 93 4.29 9.85 -14.43
C LEU A 93 3.03 9.22 -13.82
N ALA A 94 2.53 9.74 -12.71
CA ALA A 94 1.32 9.25 -12.09
C ALA A 94 0.10 9.40 -13.00
N LEU A 95 -0.04 10.56 -13.67
CA LEU A 95 -1.11 10.79 -14.63
C LEU A 95 -0.96 9.94 -15.89
N ALA A 96 0.26 9.76 -16.39
CA ALA A 96 0.54 8.89 -17.53
C ALA A 96 0.15 7.43 -17.20
N LYS A 97 0.55 6.92 -16.03
CA LYS A 97 0.17 5.58 -15.57
C LYS A 97 -1.34 5.43 -15.40
N ALA A 98 -2.01 6.42 -14.82
CA ALA A 98 -3.46 6.40 -14.65
C ALA A 98 -4.19 6.36 -16.01
N LYS A 99 -3.72 7.14 -16.98
CA LYS A 99 -4.26 7.11 -18.36
C LYS A 99 -4.03 5.77 -19.04
N ASP A 100 -2.84 5.20 -18.90
CA ASP A 100 -2.51 3.88 -19.44
C ASP A 100 -3.45 2.80 -18.87
N LEU A 101 -3.59 2.73 -17.54
CA LEU A 101 -4.48 1.79 -16.88
C LEU A 101 -5.96 2.01 -17.22
N ALA A 102 -6.35 3.24 -17.53
CA ALA A 102 -7.72 3.56 -17.97
C ALA A 102 -8.04 3.03 -19.37
N THR A 103 -7.06 2.59 -20.16
CA THR A 103 -7.30 1.94 -21.46
C THR A 103 -7.73 0.49 -21.34
N LEU A 104 -7.59 -0.12 -20.15
CA LEU A 104 -8.01 -1.49 -19.91
C LEU A 104 -9.54 -1.60 -20.01
N ALA A 105 -10.01 -2.71 -20.60
CA ALA A 105 -11.45 -2.94 -20.80
C ALA A 105 -12.18 -3.00 -19.44
N HIS A 106 -12.98 -1.99 -19.14
CA HIS A 106 -13.55 -1.76 -17.82
C HIS A 106 -14.33 -2.94 -17.23
N PRO A 107 -15.29 -3.57 -17.93
CA PRO A 107 -16.02 -4.69 -17.32
C PRO A 107 -15.10 -5.85 -16.94
N GLN A 108 -14.17 -6.23 -17.83
CA GLN A 108 -13.25 -7.33 -17.60
C GLN A 108 -12.22 -7.03 -16.50
N TYR A 109 -11.64 -5.82 -16.53
CA TYR A 109 -10.73 -5.37 -15.47
C TYR A 109 -11.41 -5.37 -14.11
N GLN A 110 -12.60 -4.78 -14.01
CA GLN A 110 -13.35 -4.68 -12.76
C GLN A 110 -13.74 -6.06 -12.21
N GLN A 111 -14.22 -6.95 -13.09
CA GLN A 111 -14.57 -8.32 -12.70
C GLN A 111 -13.37 -9.10 -12.24
N THR A 112 -12.25 -9.05 -12.98
CA THR A 112 -11.01 -9.75 -12.62
C THR A 112 -10.47 -9.24 -11.29
N LYS A 113 -10.42 -7.91 -11.10
CA LYS A 113 -9.97 -7.31 -9.83
C LYS A 113 -10.86 -7.74 -8.65
N LYS A 114 -12.18 -7.79 -8.85
CA LYS A 114 -13.11 -8.24 -7.82
C LYS A 114 -12.86 -9.69 -7.42
N LEU A 115 -12.65 -10.57 -8.40
CA LEU A 115 -12.33 -11.99 -8.15
C LEU A 115 -10.97 -12.15 -7.44
N ASP A 116 -9.95 -11.44 -7.90
CA ASP A 116 -8.61 -11.46 -7.29
C ASP A 116 -8.61 -11.00 -5.83
N GLN A 117 -9.46 -10.04 -5.49
CA GLN A 117 -9.51 -9.41 -4.17
C GLN A 117 -10.63 -9.91 -3.26
N GLU A 118 -11.42 -10.89 -3.68
CA GLU A 118 -12.62 -11.35 -2.95
C GLU A 118 -12.30 -11.78 -1.51
N ASP A 119 -11.29 -12.63 -1.34
CA ASP A 119 -10.90 -13.15 -0.02
C ASP A 119 -10.39 -12.05 0.92
N VAL A 120 -9.55 -11.15 0.42
CA VAL A 120 -9.03 -10.06 1.24
C VAL A 120 -10.12 -9.04 1.56
N ALA A 121 -11.02 -8.74 0.63
CA ALA A 121 -12.15 -7.85 0.86
C ALA A 121 -13.09 -8.40 1.95
N ALA A 122 -13.37 -9.70 1.94
CA ALA A 122 -14.18 -10.35 2.99
C ALA A 122 -13.51 -10.25 4.37
N LYS A 123 -12.18 -10.49 4.45
CA LYS A 123 -11.43 -10.37 5.70
C LYS A 123 -11.37 -8.94 6.23
N ILE A 124 -11.20 -7.96 5.31
CA ILE A 124 -11.23 -6.54 5.67
C ILE A 124 -12.60 -6.16 6.23
N SER A 125 -13.70 -6.54 5.56
CA SER A 125 -15.07 -6.25 6.02
C SER A 125 -15.32 -6.84 7.39
N ALA A 126 -15.01 -8.11 7.60
CA ALA A 126 -15.16 -8.77 8.91
C ALA A 126 -14.32 -8.08 10.01
N GLY A 127 -13.12 -7.60 9.66
CA GLY A 127 -12.26 -6.85 10.57
C GLY A 127 -12.84 -5.47 10.94
N ILE A 128 -13.52 -4.80 10.01
CA ILE A 128 -14.19 -3.50 10.27
C ILE A 128 -15.32 -3.70 11.28
N ASP A 129 -16.12 -4.74 11.14
CA ASP A 129 -17.23 -5.03 12.05
C ASP A 129 -16.77 -5.24 13.49
N THR A 130 -15.53 -5.69 13.68
CA THR A 130 -14.94 -5.91 15.01
C THR A 130 -14.24 -4.68 15.61
N LEU A 131 -13.93 -3.64 14.82
CA LEU A 131 -13.27 -2.43 15.32
C LEU A 131 -14.10 -1.68 16.37
N GLY A 132 -15.43 -1.71 16.28
CA GLY A 132 -16.34 -1.11 17.25
C GLY A 132 -16.43 -1.86 18.58
N ALA A 133 -15.89 -3.07 18.68
CA ALA A 133 -15.93 -3.92 19.88
C ALA A 133 -14.68 -3.78 20.76
N ILE A 134 -13.68 -3.00 20.32
CA ILE A 134 -12.43 -2.72 21.05
C ILE A 134 -12.56 -1.34 21.71
N ASN A 135 -13.47 -1.21 22.67
CA ASN A 135 -13.53 -0.08 23.60
C ASN A 135 -13.40 -0.58 25.03
#